data_f6b028a7960ff64166d9da2f60c814b2
#
_entry.id   f6b028a7960ff64166d9da2f60c814b2
#
_cell.length_a   1.000
_cell.length_b   1.000
_cell.length_c   1.000
_cell.angle_alpha   90.00
_cell.angle_beta   90.00
_cell.angle_gamma   90.00
#
_symmetry.space_group_name_H-M   'P 1'
#
loop_
_entity.id
_entity.type
_entity.pdbx_description
1 polymer ?
#
loop_
_entity_poly.entity_id
_entity_poly.type
_entity_poly.pdbx_seq_one_letter_code
_entity_poly.pdbx_strand_id
1 'polypeptide(L)'
;EDQAIVKAMQGKKMPQIGTIDVRVIEEAQSRMLAFKKNELDLLEIEGDIVVQALDGDKLKPELAQQGVKLSRILEPSISYHYWNMQNPVVGGFAPEKIALRRAMAMAFSVENMINVLLKGDGAKLHMPVPPGVEGYSPSYKSSIPYSVKAANMLLDRYNYKIGADGWRKTPEGKPLVIELITGNTSRGQQQGEFWKKTLDSIHIQLTSKAMPFAEGIKLEKQCKTMFKSSAWIADYPDADNFMQLFYGKNVNVT
;
A
#
# COMPACT_ATOMS: atom_id res chain seq x y z
N GLU A 1 -16.56 23.95 -11.47
CA GLU A 1 -17.31 22.66 -11.60
C GLU A 1 -18.44 22.57 -10.58
N ASP A 2 -18.21 22.80 -9.31
CA ASP A 2 -19.22 22.67 -8.24
C ASP A 2 -20.44 23.57 -8.43
N GLN A 3 -20.24 24.81 -8.87
CA GLN A 3 -21.34 25.73 -9.14
C GLN A 3 -22.25 25.28 -10.29
N ALA A 4 -21.68 24.63 -11.31
CA ALA A 4 -22.46 24.07 -12.41
C ALA A 4 -23.30 22.87 -11.95
N ILE A 5 -22.74 22.02 -11.11
CA ILE A 5 -23.44 20.88 -10.50
C ILE A 5 -24.58 21.36 -9.59
N VAL A 6 -24.30 22.31 -8.70
CA VAL A 6 -25.31 22.92 -7.82
C VAL A 6 -26.46 23.52 -8.63
N LYS A 7 -26.15 24.27 -9.69
CA LYS A 7 -27.18 24.85 -10.59
C LYS A 7 -27.99 23.76 -11.30
N ALA A 8 -27.34 22.71 -11.80
CA ALA A 8 -27.99 21.59 -12.47
C ALA A 8 -28.89 20.77 -11.55
N MET A 9 -28.60 20.75 -10.25
CA MET A 9 -29.36 20.02 -9.23
C MET A 9 -30.41 20.87 -8.53
N GLN A 10 -30.41 22.19 -8.77
CA GLN A 10 -31.37 23.09 -8.13
C GLN A 10 -32.82 22.72 -8.48
N GLY A 11 -33.66 22.56 -7.46
CA GLY A 11 -35.06 22.16 -7.60
C GLY A 11 -35.28 20.66 -7.85
N LYS A 12 -34.22 19.83 -7.99
CA LYS A 12 -34.37 18.38 -8.09
C LYS A 12 -34.51 17.73 -6.73
N LYS A 13 -35.40 16.75 -6.66
CA LYS A 13 -35.57 15.93 -5.46
C LYS A 13 -34.46 14.90 -5.35
N MET A 14 -33.86 14.74 -4.17
CA MET A 14 -32.84 13.74 -3.86
C MET A 14 -33.45 12.58 -3.05
N PRO A 15 -32.95 11.33 -3.17
CA PRO A 15 -31.89 10.91 -4.11
C PRO A 15 -32.40 10.76 -5.56
N GLN A 16 -31.49 10.91 -6.53
CA GLN A 16 -31.81 10.72 -7.97
C GLN A 16 -31.62 9.24 -8.40
N ILE A 17 -30.82 8.48 -7.64
CA ILE A 17 -30.54 7.07 -7.90
C ILE A 17 -31.45 6.24 -6.98
N GLY A 18 -32.23 5.33 -7.58
CA GLY A 18 -33.16 4.46 -6.85
C GLY A 18 -32.50 3.22 -6.26
N THR A 19 -31.55 2.63 -6.98
CA THR A 19 -30.86 1.40 -6.55
C THR A 19 -29.39 1.47 -6.94
N ILE A 20 -28.52 1.02 -6.04
CA ILE A 20 -27.09 0.80 -6.29
C ILE A 20 -26.82 -0.69 -6.04
N ASP A 21 -26.36 -1.39 -7.07
CA ASP A 21 -25.96 -2.80 -6.99
C ASP A 21 -24.42 -2.88 -6.94
N VAL A 22 -23.88 -3.34 -5.82
CA VAL A 22 -22.43 -3.44 -5.60
C VAL A 22 -21.98 -4.88 -5.81
N ARG A 23 -21.15 -5.11 -6.85
CA ARG A 23 -20.55 -6.41 -7.14
C ARG A 23 -19.10 -6.45 -6.70
N VAL A 24 -18.78 -7.33 -5.77
CA VAL A 24 -17.40 -7.54 -5.31
C VAL A 24 -16.68 -8.49 -6.27
N ILE A 25 -15.75 -7.94 -7.06
CA ILE A 25 -14.90 -8.68 -8.00
C ILE A 25 -13.44 -8.35 -7.64
N GLU A 26 -12.72 -9.29 -7.05
CA GLU A 26 -11.38 -9.06 -6.49
C GLU A 26 -10.33 -8.76 -7.57
N GLU A 27 -10.38 -9.46 -8.72
CA GLU A 27 -9.39 -9.29 -9.79
C GLU A 27 -9.71 -8.13 -10.72
N ALA A 28 -8.75 -7.19 -10.87
CA ALA A 28 -8.90 -5.99 -11.69
C ALA A 28 -9.22 -6.29 -13.16
N GLN A 29 -8.61 -7.34 -13.74
CA GLN A 29 -8.89 -7.76 -15.10
C GLN A 29 -10.34 -8.21 -15.29
N SER A 30 -10.89 -8.93 -14.32
CA SER A 30 -12.28 -9.38 -14.35
C SER A 30 -13.25 -8.20 -14.25
N ARG A 31 -12.92 -7.18 -13.41
CA ARG A 31 -13.68 -5.92 -13.34
C ARG A 31 -13.66 -5.18 -14.69
N MET A 32 -12.49 -5.07 -15.32
CA MET A 32 -12.35 -4.42 -16.63
C MET A 32 -13.15 -5.14 -17.73
N LEU A 33 -13.18 -6.47 -17.73
CA LEU A 33 -13.98 -7.25 -18.67
C LEU A 33 -15.48 -7.05 -18.45
N ALA A 34 -15.95 -7.07 -17.19
CA ALA A 34 -17.35 -6.81 -16.84
C ALA A 34 -17.77 -5.38 -17.25
N PHE A 35 -16.91 -4.39 -17.02
CA PHE A 35 -17.15 -3.01 -17.46
C PHE A 35 -17.27 -2.91 -18.99
N LYS A 36 -16.35 -3.53 -19.76
CA LYS A 36 -16.40 -3.54 -21.24
C LYS A 36 -17.64 -4.25 -21.80
N LYS A 37 -18.25 -5.15 -21.02
CA LYS A 37 -19.50 -5.82 -21.37
C LYS A 37 -20.75 -5.05 -20.94
N ASN A 38 -20.60 -3.83 -20.40
CA ASN A 38 -21.68 -3.03 -19.81
C ASN A 38 -22.41 -3.74 -18.65
N GLU A 39 -21.70 -4.57 -17.90
CA GLU A 39 -22.21 -5.21 -16.68
C GLU A 39 -21.96 -4.32 -15.43
N LEU A 40 -21.13 -3.27 -15.57
CA LEU A 40 -20.80 -2.29 -14.53
C LEU A 40 -20.92 -0.89 -15.11
N ASP A 41 -21.55 0.03 -14.38
CA ASP A 41 -21.65 1.45 -14.71
C ASP A 41 -20.44 2.26 -14.24
N LEU A 42 -19.73 1.77 -13.22
CA LEU A 42 -18.55 2.39 -12.61
C LEU A 42 -17.44 1.37 -12.46
N LEU A 43 -16.22 1.79 -12.80
CA LEU A 43 -15.00 1.00 -12.63
C LEU A 43 -13.91 1.88 -12.03
N GLU A 44 -13.33 1.43 -10.93
CA GLU A 44 -12.08 1.98 -10.42
C GLU A 44 -10.89 1.43 -11.23
N ILE A 45 -10.07 2.34 -11.78
CA ILE A 45 -8.92 2.00 -12.61
C ILE A 45 -7.68 1.92 -11.73
N GLU A 46 -7.13 0.73 -11.55
CA GLU A 46 -5.94 0.51 -10.72
C GLU A 46 -5.00 -0.55 -11.32
N GLY A 47 -3.71 -0.47 -10.97
CA GLY A 47 -2.71 -1.49 -11.31
C GLY A 47 -2.63 -1.76 -12.81
N ASP A 48 -2.68 -3.02 -13.22
CA ASP A 48 -2.45 -3.45 -14.61
C ASP A 48 -3.55 -3.01 -15.60
N ILE A 49 -4.74 -2.61 -15.11
CA ILE A 49 -5.78 -2.09 -16.01
C ILE A 49 -5.60 -0.62 -16.37
N VAL A 50 -4.75 0.13 -15.66
CA VAL A 50 -4.40 1.53 -15.99
C VAL A 50 -3.95 1.63 -17.44
N VAL A 51 -2.99 0.79 -17.86
CA VAL A 51 -2.47 0.78 -19.24
C VAL A 51 -3.47 0.30 -20.30
N GLN A 52 -4.56 -0.34 -19.89
CA GLN A 52 -5.63 -0.75 -20.79
C GLN A 52 -6.69 0.34 -20.98
N ALA A 53 -6.92 1.16 -19.96
CA ALA A 53 -7.91 2.21 -19.97
C ALA A 53 -7.33 3.56 -20.40
N LEU A 54 -6.07 3.84 -20.07
CA LEU A 54 -5.45 5.15 -20.25
C LEU A 54 -4.28 5.11 -21.24
N ASP A 55 -4.08 6.25 -21.90
CA ASP A 55 -2.87 6.65 -22.62
C ASP A 55 -2.36 7.94 -21.98
N GLY A 56 -1.32 7.82 -21.16
CA GLY A 56 -0.91 8.89 -20.24
C GLY A 56 -2.05 9.25 -19.27
N ASP A 57 -2.44 10.52 -19.28
CA ASP A 57 -3.50 11.05 -18.41
C ASP A 57 -4.90 11.00 -19.03
N LYS A 58 -5.03 10.50 -20.24
CA LYS A 58 -6.28 10.52 -21.00
C LYS A 58 -6.87 9.13 -21.15
N LEU A 59 -8.20 9.07 -21.20
CA LEU A 59 -8.90 7.85 -21.56
C LEU A 59 -8.57 7.46 -23.00
N LYS A 60 -8.35 6.18 -23.23
CA LYS A 60 -8.11 5.67 -24.59
C LYS A 60 -9.29 5.97 -25.52
N PRO A 61 -9.02 6.27 -26.82
CA PRO A 61 -10.06 6.68 -27.76
C PRO A 61 -11.24 5.70 -27.87
N GLU A 62 -10.97 4.40 -27.82
CA GLU A 62 -12.00 3.35 -27.92
C GLU A 62 -13.01 3.38 -26.75
N LEU A 63 -12.57 3.76 -25.54
CA LEU A 63 -13.47 3.91 -24.39
C LEU A 63 -14.18 5.27 -24.44
N ALA A 64 -13.49 6.33 -24.84
CA ALA A 64 -14.08 7.65 -24.99
C ALA A 64 -15.21 7.67 -26.05
N GLN A 65 -15.03 6.96 -27.18
CA GLN A 65 -16.05 6.81 -28.23
C GLN A 65 -17.30 6.05 -27.77
N GLN A 66 -17.17 5.20 -26.77
CA GLN A 66 -18.29 4.50 -26.11
C GLN A 66 -19.02 5.38 -25.09
N GLY A 67 -18.65 6.65 -24.93
CA GLY A 67 -19.24 7.57 -23.97
C GLY A 67 -18.73 7.43 -22.53
N VAL A 68 -17.68 6.63 -22.32
CA VAL A 68 -17.04 6.50 -21.02
C VAL A 68 -16.41 7.82 -20.61
N LYS A 69 -16.58 8.20 -19.36
CA LYS A 69 -15.99 9.41 -18.76
C LYS A 69 -14.95 9.01 -17.71
N LEU A 70 -13.81 9.70 -17.74
CA LEU A 70 -12.77 9.57 -16.72
C LEU A 70 -12.94 10.66 -15.68
N SER A 71 -13.02 10.27 -14.41
CA SER A 71 -12.90 11.18 -13.28
C SER A 71 -11.65 10.83 -12.49
N ARG A 72 -10.83 11.81 -12.16
CA ARG A 72 -9.68 11.66 -11.26
C ARG A 72 -9.93 12.47 -10.02
N ILE A 73 -9.87 11.82 -8.89
CA ILE A 73 -10.00 12.44 -7.59
C ILE A 73 -8.75 12.14 -6.77
N LEU A 74 -8.31 13.11 -5.98
CA LEU A 74 -7.29 12.86 -4.97
C LEU A 74 -7.98 12.23 -3.77
N GLU A 75 -7.80 10.93 -3.60
CA GLU A 75 -8.35 10.23 -2.45
C GLU A 75 -7.51 10.54 -1.21
N PRO A 76 -8.11 10.95 -0.09
CA PRO A 76 -7.40 11.18 1.16
C PRO A 76 -7.08 9.84 1.83
N SER A 77 -6.14 9.09 1.24
CA SER A 77 -5.75 7.76 1.68
C SER A 77 -4.24 7.62 1.79
N ILE A 78 -3.80 6.67 2.60
CA ILE A 78 -2.41 6.25 2.69
C ILE A 78 -2.31 4.73 2.54
N SER A 79 -1.29 4.27 1.84
CA SER A 79 -0.87 2.87 1.86
C SER A 79 0.48 2.76 2.57
N TYR A 80 0.60 1.83 3.48
CA TYR A 80 1.79 1.70 4.31
C TYR A 80 2.12 0.23 4.61
N HIS A 81 3.33 0.01 5.08
CA HIS A 81 3.76 -1.29 5.60
C HIS A 81 4.04 -1.14 7.09
N TYR A 82 3.72 -2.17 7.87
CA TYR A 82 3.99 -2.18 9.29
C TYR A 82 4.53 -3.53 9.78
N TRP A 83 5.21 -3.50 10.90
CA TRP A 83 5.76 -4.66 11.58
C TRP A 83 5.01 -4.91 12.87
N ASN A 84 4.80 -6.18 13.18
CA ASN A 84 4.29 -6.55 14.50
C ASN A 84 5.39 -6.32 15.54
N MET A 85 5.18 -5.35 16.40
CA MET A 85 6.14 -4.96 17.43
C MET A 85 6.32 -6.00 18.54
N GLN A 86 5.46 -7.01 18.64
CA GLN A 86 5.58 -8.15 19.55
C GLN A 86 6.33 -9.34 18.91
N ASN A 87 6.57 -9.30 17.59
CA ASN A 87 7.27 -10.38 16.90
C ASN A 87 8.75 -10.45 17.34
N PRO A 88 9.30 -11.62 17.69
CA PRO A 88 10.65 -11.75 18.21
C PRO A 88 11.75 -11.43 17.19
N VAL A 89 11.45 -11.46 15.87
CA VAL A 89 12.42 -11.15 14.81
C VAL A 89 12.44 -9.66 14.49
N VAL A 90 11.29 -9.08 14.16
CA VAL A 90 11.18 -7.69 13.68
C VAL A 90 10.73 -6.70 14.76
N GLY A 91 10.12 -7.17 15.84
CA GLY A 91 9.54 -6.33 16.89
C GLY A 91 10.54 -5.89 17.95
N GLY A 92 10.02 -5.14 18.93
CA GLY A 92 10.81 -4.61 20.03
C GLY A 92 11.58 -3.32 19.73
N PHE A 93 12.23 -2.77 20.75
CA PHE A 93 12.92 -1.47 20.71
C PHE A 93 14.44 -1.59 20.89
N ALA A 94 14.98 -2.81 20.91
CA ALA A 94 16.41 -3.02 20.94
C ALA A 94 17.08 -2.40 19.68
N PRO A 95 18.27 -1.80 19.80
CA PRO A 95 18.91 -1.06 18.72
C PRO A 95 19.07 -1.86 17.43
N GLU A 96 19.39 -3.15 17.51
CA GLU A 96 19.50 -4.04 16.35
C GLU A 96 18.14 -4.27 15.66
N LYS A 97 17.03 -4.33 16.41
CA LYS A 97 15.69 -4.47 15.85
C LYS A 97 15.25 -3.19 15.13
N ILE A 98 15.54 -2.04 15.71
CA ILE A 98 15.33 -0.74 15.07
C ILE A 98 16.15 -0.65 13.79
N ALA A 99 17.43 -1.07 13.83
CA ALA A 99 18.32 -1.08 12.68
C ALA A 99 17.78 -1.99 11.56
N LEU A 100 17.28 -3.18 11.87
CA LEU A 100 16.66 -4.08 10.90
C LEU A 100 15.48 -3.42 10.18
N ARG A 101 14.52 -2.88 10.92
CA ARG A 101 13.35 -2.21 10.32
C ARG A 101 13.74 -1.00 9.48
N ARG A 102 14.70 -0.19 9.95
CA ARG A 102 15.22 0.95 9.18
C ARG A 102 15.92 0.50 7.90
N ALA A 103 16.74 -0.54 7.96
CA ALA A 103 17.42 -1.08 6.79
C ALA A 103 16.44 -1.60 5.74
N MET A 104 15.38 -2.32 6.15
CA MET A 104 14.31 -2.75 5.25
C MET A 104 13.60 -1.55 4.61
N ALA A 105 13.29 -0.50 5.38
CA ALA A 105 12.68 0.72 4.86
C ALA A 105 13.62 1.48 3.90
N MET A 106 14.94 1.53 4.18
CA MET A 106 15.94 2.15 3.32
C MET A 106 16.17 1.38 2.01
N ALA A 107 15.96 0.07 1.99
CA ALA A 107 16.05 -0.75 0.80
C ALA A 107 14.80 -0.67 -0.10
N PHE A 108 13.68 -0.17 0.41
CA PHE A 108 12.43 -0.09 -0.32
C PHE A 108 12.31 1.22 -1.11
N SER A 109 12.26 1.12 -2.44
CA SER A 109 12.04 2.27 -3.32
C SER A 109 10.54 2.49 -3.54
N VAL A 110 9.99 3.52 -2.90
CA VAL A 110 8.58 3.91 -3.08
C VAL A 110 8.33 4.32 -4.54
N GLU A 111 9.26 5.05 -5.16
CA GLU A 111 9.16 5.49 -6.55
C GLU A 111 9.09 4.29 -7.51
N ASN A 112 9.95 3.29 -7.32
CA ASN A 112 9.90 2.08 -8.14
C ASN A 112 8.60 1.29 -7.91
N MET A 113 8.11 1.24 -6.67
CA MET A 113 6.84 0.60 -6.34
C MET A 113 5.68 1.30 -7.08
N ILE A 114 5.61 2.62 -7.03
CA ILE A 114 4.60 3.40 -7.75
C ILE A 114 4.69 3.13 -9.25
N ASN A 115 5.87 3.20 -9.85
CA ASN A 115 6.04 3.02 -11.29
C ASN A 115 5.74 1.58 -11.75
N VAL A 116 6.17 0.58 -10.98
CA VAL A 116 6.06 -0.84 -11.39
C VAL A 116 4.70 -1.43 -11.05
N LEU A 117 4.22 -1.25 -9.80
CA LEU A 117 2.98 -1.86 -9.34
C LEU A 117 1.75 -0.99 -9.60
N LEU A 118 1.88 0.33 -9.44
CA LEU A 118 0.76 1.26 -9.59
C LEU A 118 0.74 1.94 -10.98
N LYS A 119 1.71 1.63 -11.85
CA LYS A 119 1.80 2.20 -13.21
C LYS A 119 1.80 3.74 -13.22
N GLY A 120 2.38 4.36 -12.19
CA GLY A 120 2.43 5.80 -12.01
C GLY A 120 1.23 6.40 -11.28
N ASP A 121 0.21 5.59 -10.96
CA ASP A 121 -0.99 6.05 -10.26
C ASP A 121 -0.78 6.04 -8.74
N GLY A 122 -0.07 7.04 -8.25
CA GLY A 122 0.22 7.21 -6.83
C GLY A 122 1.21 8.32 -6.57
N ALA A 123 1.26 8.78 -5.33
CA ALA A 123 2.19 9.79 -4.86
C ALA A 123 3.00 9.28 -3.66
N LYS A 124 4.30 9.57 -3.65
CA LYS A 124 5.13 9.28 -2.49
C LYS A 124 4.76 10.19 -1.34
N LEU A 125 4.44 9.60 -0.20
CA LEU A 125 4.21 10.31 1.05
C LEU A 125 5.48 10.31 1.92
N HIS A 126 5.71 11.43 2.59
CA HIS A 126 6.79 11.59 3.56
C HIS A 126 6.28 11.59 5.01
N MET A 127 4.99 11.68 5.18
CA MET A 127 4.29 11.71 6.47
C MET A 127 2.97 10.92 6.38
N PRO A 128 2.39 10.52 7.51
CA PRO A 128 1.15 9.73 7.49
C PRO A 128 -0.12 10.51 7.14
N VAL A 129 -0.05 11.83 7.05
CA VAL A 129 -1.19 12.68 6.64
C VAL A 129 -1.07 12.96 5.14
N PRO A 130 -2.03 12.56 4.29
CA PRO A 130 -1.96 12.75 2.85
C PRO A 130 -2.33 14.18 2.41
N PRO A 131 -2.00 14.57 1.17
CA PRO A 131 -2.43 15.84 0.60
C PRO A 131 -3.97 15.99 0.63
N GLY A 132 -4.45 17.22 0.82
CA GLY A 132 -5.89 17.52 0.91
C GLY A 132 -6.49 17.32 2.30
N VAL A 133 -5.71 16.83 3.27
CA VAL A 133 -6.11 16.67 4.66
C VAL A 133 -5.46 17.78 5.51
N GLU A 134 -6.21 18.34 6.45
CA GLU A 134 -5.66 19.32 7.39
C GLU A 134 -4.51 18.72 8.19
N GLY A 135 -3.41 19.48 8.36
CA GLY A 135 -2.17 18.99 8.96
C GLY A 135 -1.15 18.42 7.96
N TYR A 136 -1.48 18.28 6.67
CA TYR A 136 -0.49 17.92 5.65
C TYR A 136 0.56 19.03 5.48
N SER A 137 1.83 18.64 5.40
CA SER A 137 2.95 19.58 5.16
C SER A 137 3.77 19.15 3.94
N PRO A 138 3.70 19.88 2.82
CA PRO A 138 4.46 19.55 1.62
C PRO A 138 5.98 19.76 1.78
N SER A 139 6.40 20.54 2.77
CA SER A 139 7.80 20.78 3.09
C SER A 139 8.44 19.66 3.92
N TYR A 140 7.64 18.84 4.60
CA TYR A 140 8.16 17.75 5.40
C TYR A 140 8.81 16.67 4.53
N LYS A 141 9.98 16.20 4.95
CA LYS A 141 10.72 15.12 4.28
C LYS A 141 11.05 14.02 5.28
N SER A 142 10.79 12.79 4.89
CA SER A 142 11.17 11.63 5.70
C SER A 142 12.70 11.59 5.90
N SER A 143 13.11 11.24 7.11
CA SER A 143 14.53 11.05 7.47
C SER A 143 15.09 9.70 7.00
N ILE A 144 14.29 8.86 6.35
CA ILE A 144 14.72 7.55 5.84
C ILE A 144 14.93 7.67 4.32
N PRO A 145 16.18 7.78 3.83
CA PRO A 145 16.47 7.83 2.41
C PRO A 145 16.39 6.43 1.79
N TYR A 146 16.05 6.34 0.51
CA TYR A 146 16.28 5.11 -0.26
C TYR A 146 17.78 4.93 -0.51
N SER A 147 18.35 3.88 0.04
CA SER A 147 19.76 3.52 -0.19
C SER A 147 20.06 2.08 0.23
N VAL A 148 20.14 1.19 -0.74
CA VAL A 148 20.54 -0.21 -0.53
C VAL A 148 21.94 -0.30 0.12
N LYS A 149 22.86 0.56 -0.29
CA LYS A 149 24.21 0.62 0.28
C LYS A 149 24.17 0.95 1.78
N ALA A 150 23.45 2.01 2.15
CA ALA A 150 23.34 2.42 3.54
C ALA A 150 22.57 1.40 4.38
N ALA A 151 21.55 0.73 3.81
CA ALA A 151 20.84 -0.37 4.46
C ALA A 151 21.78 -1.54 4.80
N ASN A 152 22.64 -1.96 3.84
CA ASN A 152 23.63 -3.01 4.08
C ASN A 152 24.63 -2.60 5.16
N MET A 153 25.19 -1.38 5.09
CA MET A 153 26.11 -0.88 6.13
C MET A 153 25.47 -0.83 7.53
N LEU A 154 24.20 -0.47 7.59
CA LEU A 154 23.46 -0.44 8.86
C LEU A 154 23.31 -1.85 9.44
N LEU A 155 22.96 -2.84 8.62
CA LEU A 155 22.85 -4.23 9.03
C LEU A 155 24.20 -4.80 9.50
N ASP A 156 25.28 -4.50 8.78
CA ASP A 156 26.64 -4.94 9.14
C ASP A 156 27.06 -4.38 10.51
N ARG A 157 26.75 -3.10 10.76
CA ARG A 157 27.05 -2.42 12.04
C ARG A 157 26.36 -3.09 13.23
N TYR A 158 25.18 -3.67 13.03
CA TYR A 158 24.40 -4.34 14.08
C TYR A 158 24.50 -5.87 14.03
N ASN A 159 25.59 -6.39 13.45
CA ASN A 159 25.93 -7.81 13.42
C ASN A 159 24.93 -8.73 12.67
N TYR A 160 24.15 -8.22 11.75
CA TYR A 160 23.40 -9.03 10.79
C TYR A 160 24.36 -9.51 9.69
N LYS A 161 25.22 -10.46 9.99
CA LYS A 161 26.28 -10.92 9.07
C LYS A 161 25.75 -11.83 7.98
N ILE A 162 26.32 -11.73 6.78
CA ILE A 162 26.02 -12.65 5.68
C ILE A 162 26.73 -13.98 5.95
N GLY A 163 25.95 -15.08 5.94
CA GLY A 163 26.46 -16.43 6.09
C GLY A 163 27.06 -16.99 4.81
N ALA A 164 27.62 -18.20 4.89
CA ALA A 164 28.18 -18.90 3.73
C ALA A 164 27.13 -19.21 2.64
N ASP A 165 25.86 -19.22 3.01
CA ASP A 165 24.70 -19.39 2.14
C ASP A 165 24.28 -18.10 1.39
N GLY A 166 25.02 -16.99 1.59
CA GLY A 166 24.74 -15.69 0.99
C GLY A 166 23.65 -14.88 1.67
N TRP A 167 23.02 -15.41 2.75
CA TRP A 167 21.94 -14.76 3.46
C TRP A 167 22.36 -14.26 4.84
N ARG A 168 21.75 -13.16 5.27
CA ARG A 168 22.01 -12.61 6.60
C ARG A 168 21.46 -13.51 7.70
N LYS A 169 22.18 -13.54 8.81
CA LYS A 169 21.79 -14.15 10.08
C LYS A 169 21.42 -13.04 11.07
N THR A 170 20.62 -13.38 12.07
CA THR A 170 20.40 -12.49 13.22
C THR A 170 21.72 -12.28 13.99
N PRO A 171 21.81 -11.26 14.87
CA PRO A 171 23.02 -11.08 15.69
C PRO A 171 23.41 -12.32 16.52
N GLU A 172 22.42 -13.18 16.83
CA GLU A 172 22.61 -14.45 17.55
C GLU A 172 23.02 -15.62 16.62
N GLY A 173 23.22 -15.36 15.32
CA GLY A 173 23.61 -16.36 14.34
C GLY A 173 22.50 -17.24 13.77
N LYS A 174 21.22 -16.95 14.08
CA LYS A 174 20.07 -17.68 13.53
C LYS A 174 19.72 -17.20 12.11
N PRO A 175 19.10 -18.04 11.27
CA PRO A 175 18.58 -17.60 9.97
C PRO A 175 17.65 -16.39 10.12
N LEU A 176 17.86 -15.36 9.27
CA LEU A 176 17.00 -14.19 9.21
C LEU A 176 16.02 -14.35 8.06
N VAL A 177 14.79 -14.69 8.39
CA VAL A 177 13.69 -14.84 7.41
C VAL A 177 12.55 -13.91 7.80
N ILE A 178 12.13 -13.10 6.85
CA ILE A 178 10.98 -12.21 7.00
C ILE A 178 9.76 -12.88 6.36
N GLU A 179 8.65 -12.90 7.08
CA GLU A 179 7.37 -13.40 6.57
C GLU A 179 6.47 -12.21 6.23
N LEU A 180 6.06 -12.12 4.96
CA LEU A 180 5.13 -11.12 4.45
C LEU A 180 3.78 -11.78 4.13
N ILE A 181 2.70 -11.23 4.66
CA ILE A 181 1.34 -11.60 4.26
C ILE A 181 0.89 -10.68 3.13
N THR A 182 0.43 -11.29 2.03
CA THR A 182 -0.13 -10.60 0.86
C THR A 182 -1.55 -11.10 0.57
N GLY A 183 -2.29 -10.35 -0.24
CA GLY A 183 -3.55 -10.82 -0.81
C GLY A 183 -3.32 -11.97 -1.80
N ASN A 184 -4.33 -12.81 -2.01
CA ASN A 184 -4.33 -13.92 -2.97
C ASN A 184 -4.68 -13.48 -4.41
N THR A 185 -4.60 -12.19 -4.71
CA THR A 185 -4.81 -11.59 -6.03
C THR A 185 -3.48 -11.45 -6.79
N SER A 186 -3.55 -11.20 -8.10
CA SER A 186 -2.39 -10.88 -8.94
C SER A 186 -1.58 -9.72 -8.37
N ARG A 187 -2.23 -8.69 -7.85
CA ARG A 187 -1.57 -7.55 -7.17
C ARG A 187 -0.82 -7.98 -5.90
N GLY A 188 -1.41 -8.87 -5.10
CA GLY A 188 -0.76 -9.41 -3.91
C GLY A 188 0.50 -10.21 -4.26
N GLN A 189 0.48 -10.99 -5.33
CA GLN A 189 1.64 -11.72 -5.82
C GLN A 189 2.74 -10.76 -6.30
N GLN A 190 2.40 -9.76 -7.11
CA GLN A 190 3.36 -8.73 -7.57
C GLN A 190 3.98 -7.98 -6.39
N GLN A 191 3.21 -7.68 -5.35
CA GLN A 191 3.72 -7.06 -4.13
C GLN A 191 4.72 -7.97 -3.40
N GLY A 192 4.42 -9.27 -3.29
CA GLY A 192 5.34 -10.26 -2.72
C GLY A 192 6.67 -10.32 -3.48
N GLU A 193 6.62 -10.36 -4.81
CA GLU A 193 7.81 -10.35 -5.67
C GLU A 193 8.61 -9.05 -5.55
N PHE A 194 7.95 -7.91 -5.45
CA PHE A 194 8.62 -6.63 -5.25
C PHE A 194 9.38 -6.59 -3.91
N TRP A 195 8.76 -7.05 -2.84
CA TRP A 195 9.41 -7.16 -1.54
C TRP A 195 10.53 -8.19 -1.54
N LYS A 196 10.35 -9.31 -2.25
CA LYS A 196 11.42 -10.31 -2.40
C LYS A 196 12.67 -9.68 -3.03
N LYS A 197 12.53 -9.00 -4.16
CA LYS A 197 13.65 -8.30 -4.82
C LYS A 197 14.27 -7.22 -3.92
N THR A 198 13.44 -6.51 -3.16
CA THR A 198 13.89 -5.51 -2.18
C THR A 198 14.78 -6.14 -1.11
N LEU A 199 14.33 -7.22 -0.47
CA LEU A 199 15.06 -7.87 0.61
C LEU A 199 16.26 -8.67 0.11
N ASP A 200 16.19 -9.28 -1.08
CA ASP A 200 17.32 -9.91 -1.76
C ASP A 200 18.50 -8.92 -1.92
N SER A 201 18.23 -7.64 -2.21
CA SER A 201 19.23 -6.59 -2.37
C SER A 201 20.02 -6.28 -1.09
N ILE A 202 19.51 -6.66 0.04
CA ILE A 202 20.14 -6.53 1.35
C ILE A 202 20.39 -7.89 2.02
N HIS A 203 20.35 -8.96 1.24
CA HIS A 203 20.66 -10.33 1.66
C HIS A 203 19.72 -10.88 2.78
N ILE A 204 18.47 -10.48 2.80
CA ILE A 204 17.46 -10.99 3.75
C ILE A 204 16.48 -11.90 3.00
N GLN A 205 16.23 -13.09 3.54
CA GLN A 205 15.25 -14.01 2.98
C GLN A 205 13.83 -13.52 3.23
N LEU A 206 12.97 -13.63 2.23
CA LEU A 206 11.53 -13.38 2.35
C LEU A 206 10.74 -14.67 2.06
N THR A 207 9.77 -14.94 2.92
CA THR A 207 8.68 -15.87 2.64
C THR A 207 7.38 -15.08 2.50
N SER A 208 6.73 -15.19 1.34
CA SER A 208 5.42 -14.56 1.10
C SER A 208 4.31 -15.59 1.28
N LYS A 209 3.27 -15.24 2.05
CA LYS A 209 2.07 -16.05 2.26
C LYS A 209 0.87 -15.30 1.70
N ALA A 210 0.34 -15.79 0.59
CA ALA A 210 -0.87 -15.25 -0.01
C ALA A 210 -2.11 -15.84 0.69
N MET A 211 -3.09 -14.98 1.02
CA MET A 211 -4.34 -15.41 1.65
C MET A 211 -5.47 -14.42 1.37
N PRO A 212 -6.75 -14.84 1.53
CA PRO A 212 -7.90 -13.94 1.46
C PRO A 212 -7.81 -12.82 2.49
N PHE A 213 -8.35 -11.64 2.15
CA PHE A 213 -8.29 -10.46 3.01
C PHE A 213 -8.82 -10.71 4.42
N ALA A 214 -9.99 -11.37 4.55
CA ALA A 214 -10.60 -11.66 5.84
C ALA A 214 -9.74 -12.56 6.74
N GLU A 215 -9.01 -13.53 6.16
CA GLU A 215 -8.07 -14.37 6.88
C GLU A 215 -6.86 -13.56 7.38
N GLY A 216 -6.31 -12.70 6.52
CA GLY A 216 -5.24 -11.77 6.88
C GLY A 216 -5.60 -10.87 8.07
N ILE A 217 -6.81 -10.29 8.07
CA ILE A 217 -7.32 -9.48 9.20
C ILE A 217 -7.46 -10.31 10.48
N LYS A 218 -7.93 -11.57 10.37
CA LYS A 218 -8.03 -12.46 11.53
C LYS A 218 -6.66 -12.74 12.18
N LEU A 219 -5.64 -13.03 11.36
CA LEU A 219 -4.28 -13.24 11.86
C LEU A 219 -3.68 -11.97 12.47
N GLU A 220 -3.95 -10.81 11.87
CA GLU A 220 -3.54 -9.50 12.39
C GLU A 220 -4.10 -9.24 13.78
N LYS A 221 -5.42 -9.41 13.96
CA LYS A 221 -6.08 -9.27 15.26
C LYS A 221 -5.55 -10.24 16.32
N GLN A 222 -5.01 -11.36 15.91
CA GLN A 222 -4.37 -12.36 16.79
C GLN A 222 -2.87 -12.11 17.00
N CYS A 223 -2.32 -10.99 16.49
CA CYS A 223 -0.87 -10.69 16.50
C CYS A 223 0.01 -11.80 15.89
N LYS A 224 -0.53 -12.57 14.94
CA LYS A 224 0.17 -13.70 14.29
C LYS A 224 0.83 -13.31 12.95
N THR A 225 0.84 -12.03 12.61
CA THR A 225 1.55 -11.51 11.43
C THR A 225 2.93 -11.02 11.84
N MET A 226 3.93 -11.16 10.98
CA MET A 226 5.24 -10.53 11.19
C MET A 226 5.32 -9.17 10.51
N PHE A 227 4.95 -9.13 9.24
CA PHE A 227 5.03 -7.97 8.37
C PHE A 227 3.87 -7.99 7.38
N LYS A 228 3.24 -6.85 7.18
CA LYS A 228 2.05 -6.74 6.33
C LYS A 228 1.91 -5.34 5.73
N SER A 229 1.24 -5.29 4.60
CA SER A 229 0.72 -4.06 3.98
C SER A 229 -0.66 -3.72 4.53
N SER A 230 -0.96 -2.45 4.67
CA SER A 230 -2.28 -1.94 5.01
C SER A 230 -2.54 -0.61 4.32
N ALA A 231 -3.78 -0.16 4.36
CA ALA A 231 -4.19 1.15 3.88
C ALA A 231 -5.17 1.79 4.87
N TRP A 232 -5.26 3.10 4.85
CA TRP A 232 -6.25 3.86 5.58
C TRP A 232 -6.82 4.95 4.69
N ILE A 233 -8.14 5.03 4.61
CA ILE A 233 -8.88 6.07 3.92
C ILE A 233 -9.50 6.96 4.99
N ALA A 234 -9.43 8.27 4.80
CA ALA A 234 -9.97 9.21 5.78
C ALA A 234 -11.50 9.11 5.88
N ASP A 235 -12.00 8.98 7.10
CA ASP A 235 -13.44 9.13 7.41
C ASP A 235 -13.84 10.62 7.44
N TYR A 236 -12.87 11.50 7.74
CA TYR A 236 -12.99 12.96 7.74
C TYR A 236 -11.61 13.59 7.46
N PRO A 237 -11.56 14.83 6.87
CA PRO A 237 -10.33 15.41 6.35
C PRO A 237 -9.47 16.12 7.41
N ASP A 238 -9.12 15.42 8.50
CA ASP A 238 -8.27 15.91 9.59
C ASP A 238 -7.13 14.93 9.87
N ALA A 239 -5.98 15.44 10.27
CA ALA A 239 -4.80 14.64 10.61
C ALA A 239 -5.05 13.63 11.73
N ASP A 240 -5.94 13.93 12.68
CA ASP A 240 -6.31 13.02 13.77
C ASP A 240 -6.80 11.66 13.25
N ASN A 241 -7.53 11.66 12.12
CA ASN A 241 -8.01 10.44 11.47
C ASN A 241 -6.87 9.46 11.08
N PHE A 242 -5.68 9.98 10.80
CA PHE A 242 -4.49 9.19 10.48
C PHE A 242 -3.61 8.98 11.71
N MET A 243 -3.48 9.98 12.58
CA MET A 243 -2.59 9.93 13.73
C MET A 243 -3.07 8.96 14.81
N GLN A 244 -4.39 8.67 14.87
CA GLN A 244 -4.96 7.65 15.75
C GLN A 244 -4.33 6.26 15.56
N LEU A 245 -3.82 5.94 14.34
CA LEU A 245 -3.15 4.68 14.03
C LEU A 245 -1.84 4.49 14.85
N PHE A 246 -1.27 5.57 15.35
CA PHE A 246 -0.02 5.58 16.12
C PHE A 246 -0.24 5.80 17.62
N TYR A 247 -1.48 6.02 18.05
CA TYR A 247 -1.78 6.27 19.45
C TYR A 247 -1.93 4.95 20.21
N GLY A 248 -0.98 4.67 21.12
CA GLY A 248 -0.89 3.39 21.80
C GLY A 248 -2.14 2.97 22.61
N LYS A 249 -2.96 3.92 23.06
CA LYS A 249 -4.22 3.60 23.76
C LYS A 249 -5.31 3.05 22.83
N ASN A 250 -5.16 3.23 21.51
CA ASN A 250 -6.09 2.68 20.52
C ASN A 250 -5.74 1.24 20.12
N VAL A 251 -4.67 0.68 20.69
CA VAL A 251 -4.33 -0.73 20.47
C VAL A 251 -5.39 -1.58 21.18
N ASN A 252 -6.18 -2.29 20.40
CA ASN A 252 -7.09 -3.30 20.94
C ASN A 252 -6.25 -4.48 21.46
N VAL A 253 -5.97 -4.46 22.75
CA VAL A 253 -5.43 -5.59 23.47
C VAL A 253 -6.63 -6.47 23.82
N THR A 254 -6.90 -7.47 22.98
CA THR A 254 -7.82 -8.56 23.30
C THR A 254 -7.02 -9.75 23.80
#